data_842b013446f66c0aa410c8364c33861e
#
_entry.id   842b013446f66c0aa410c8364c33861e
#
_cell.length_a   1.000
_cell.length_b   1.000
_cell.length_c   1.000
_cell.angle_alpha   90.00
_cell.angle_beta   90.00
_cell.angle_gamma   90.00
#
_symmetry.space_group_name_H-M   'P 1'
#
loop_
_entity.id
_entity.type
_entity.pdbx_description
1 polymer ?
#
loop_
_entity_poly.entity_id
_entity_poly.type
_entity_poly.pdbx_seq_one_letter_code
_entity_poly.pdbx_strand_id
1 'polypeptide(L)'
;ASTSRPAANPSPPRRTAAVETGPMIYFANDHHGRRDREYRFNYKKVGNSWRAYILRTPSLEGRAPDAAITHKLYDNGKPYVCWNCDVATLKEMQTISKFWADNIQEYIATGKRFG
;
A
#
# COMPACT_ATOMS: atom_id res chain seq x y z
N ALA A 1 -7.01 36.85 26.46
CA ALA A 1 -7.09 36.31 26.13
C ALA A 1 -6.99 35.35 25.55
N SER A 2 -6.95 35.52 25.86
CA SER A 2 -6.93 34.73 25.54
C SER A 2 -7.01 34.00 24.84
N THR A 3 -7.14 33.99 24.84
CA THR A 3 -7.25 33.25 24.35
C THR A 3 -7.06 32.59 23.43
N SER A 4 -7.11 32.65 23.25
CA SER A 4 -7.04 31.97 22.42
C SER A 4 -6.42 31.16 21.92
N ARG A 5 -6.15 31.06 22.10
CA ARG A 5 -5.66 30.28 21.71
C ARG A 5 -5.46 29.29 21.49
N PRO A 6 -5.64 29.32 21.86
CA PRO A 6 -5.45 28.17 21.87
C PRO A 6 -5.47 27.37 21.03
N ALA A 7 -6.05 27.87 21.09
CA ALA A 7 -6.29 27.16 20.32
C ALA A 7 -5.50 26.38 19.90
N ALA A 8 -4.93 26.65 20.24
CA ALA A 8 -4.10 25.95 19.87
C ALA A 8 -4.15 24.57 19.90
N ASN A 9 -4.86 24.13 20.48
CA ASN A 9 -4.98 22.84 20.59
C ASN A 9 -4.91 21.99 19.48
N PRO A 10 -4.85 22.26 18.50
CA PRO A 10 -4.91 21.44 17.36
C PRO A 10 -3.79 20.49 17.13
N SER A 11 -2.76 20.47 17.92
CA SER A 11 -1.66 19.59 17.68
C SER A 11 -2.00 18.14 17.58
N PRO A 12 -2.89 17.54 18.39
CA PRO A 12 -3.11 16.11 18.26
C PRO A 12 -3.64 15.68 16.91
N PRO A 13 -4.56 16.38 16.27
CA PRO A 13 -4.99 16.00 14.96
C PRO A 13 -3.87 16.02 13.93
N ARG A 14 -2.97 16.96 14.05
CA ARG A 14 -1.88 17.05 13.09
C ARG A 14 -0.95 15.87 13.20
N ARG A 15 -0.67 15.42 14.42
CA ARG A 15 0.19 14.25 14.57
C ARG A 15 -0.44 13.02 13.99
N THR A 16 -1.72 12.85 14.12
CA THR A 16 -2.41 11.72 13.52
C THR A 16 -2.32 11.78 12.01
N ALA A 17 -2.52 12.94 11.43
CA ALA A 17 -2.44 13.09 9.99
C ALA A 17 -1.05 12.82 9.43
N ALA A 18 0.00 13.02 10.24
CA ALA A 18 1.36 12.85 9.77
C ALA A 18 1.76 11.40 9.57
N VAL A 19 0.95 10.42 9.98
CA VAL A 19 1.29 9.00 9.87
C VAL A 19 0.70 8.34 8.65
N GLU A 20 0.12 9.07 7.74
CA GLU A 20 -0.34 8.48 6.48
C GLU A 20 -0.27 9.48 5.34
N THR A 21 -0.10 8.95 4.13
CA THR A 21 0.08 9.80 2.95
C THR A 21 -1.23 10.16 2.27
N GLY A 22 -2.29 9.37 2.46
CA GLY A 22 -3.44 9.40 1.59
C GLY A 22 -3.20 8.61 0.31
N PRO A 23 -4.19 8.54 -0.59
CA PRO A 23 -4.08 7.71 -1.78
C PRO A 23 -2.95 8.16 -2.71
N MET A 24 -2.17 7.20 -3.18
CA MET A 24 -1.12 7.43 -4.18
C MET A 24 -1.26 6.38 -5.28
N ILE A 25 -1.06 6.80 -6.52
CA ILE A 25 -1.23 5.94 -7.69
C ILE A 25 0.14 5.50 -8.21
N TYR A 26 0.23 4.21 -8.56
CA TYR A 26 1.40 3.66 -9.21
C TYR A 26 0.97 2.85 -10.43
N PHE A 27 1.63 3.07 -11.57
CA PHE A 27 1.43 2.27 -12.76
C PHE A 27 2.54 1.23 -12.86
N ALA A 28 2.19 -0.04 -12.68
CA ALA A 28 3.16 -1.12 -12.66
C ALA A 28 3.80 -1.34 -14.03
N ASN A 29 5.02 -1.85 -14.02
CA ASN A 29 5.68 -2.29 -15.24
C ASN A 29 5.00 -3.55 -15.75
N ASP A 30 4.65 -3.56 -17.02
CA ASP A 30 3.97 -4.70 -17.63
C ASP A 30 4.69 -5.10 -18.92
N HIS A 31 5.39 -6.22 -18.86
CA HIS A 31 6.14 -6.73 -20.01
C HIS A 31 5.27 -7.52 -20.99
N HIS A 32 3.99 -7.69 -20.65
CA HIS A 32 3.07 -8.52 -21.44
C HIS A 32 1.97 -7.68 -22.11
N GLY A 33 2.07 -6.36 -22.06
CA GLY A 33 1.17 -5.47 -22.77
C GLY A 33 -0.23 -5.37 -22.17
N ARG A 34 -0.38 -5.59 -20.89
CA ARG A 34 -1.67 -5.46 -20.25
C ARG A 34 -2.09 -4.00 -20.18
N ARG A 35 -3.39 -3.73 -20.28
CA ARG A 35 -3.89 -2.36 -20.27
C ARG A 35 -4.04 -1.80 -18.87
N ASP A 36 -4.61 -2.61 -17.98
CA ASP A 36 -4.83 -2.15 -16.62
C ASP A 36 -3.62 -2.51 -15.76
N ARG A 37 -2.90 -1.50 -15.35
CA ARG A 37 -1.74 -1.65 -14.49
C ARG A 37 -1.75 -0.59 -13.40
N GLU A 38 -2.93 -0.04 -13.11
CA GLU A 38 -3.07 1.00 -12.11
C GLU A 38 -3.26 0.39 -10.72
N TYR A 39 -2.39 0.76 -9.82
CA TYR A 39 -2.44 0.37 -8.42
C TYR A 39 -2.56 1.63 -7.58
N ARG A 40 -3.35 1.56 -6.51
CA ARG A 40 -3.48 2.68 -5.57
C ARG A 40 -3.18 2.18 -4.18
N PHE A 41 -2.36 2.93 -3.48
CA PHE A 41 -1.94 2.60 -2.12
C PHE A 41 -2.18 3.79 -1.20
N ASN A 42 -2.51 3.49 0.06
CA ASN A 42 -2.41 4.45 1.13
C ASN A 42 -1.30 3.98 2.07
N TYR A 43 -0.25 4.76 2.19
CA TYR A 43 0.87 4.41 3.06
C TYR A 43 0.60 4.95 4.45
N LYS A 44 0.60 4.05 5.43
CA LYS A 44 0.26 4.40 6.79
C LYS A 44 1.25 3.78 7.76
N LYS A 45 1.69 4.55 8.74
CA LYS A 45 2.56 4.06 9.78
C LYS A 45 1.73 3.45 10.90
N VAL A 46 1.99 2.20 11.23
CA VAL A 46 1.30 1.47 12.29
C VAL A 46 2.36 0.98 13.26
N GLY A 47 2.37 1.54 14.48
CA GLY A 47 3.46 1.29 15.41
C GLY A 47 4.75 1.89 14.84
N ASN A 48 5.78 1.08 14.71
CA ASN A 48 7.07 1.51 14.18
C ASN A 48 7.28 1.09 12.72
N SER A 49 6.24 0.62 12.06
CA SER A 49 6.38 0.05 10.72
C SER A 49 5.41 0.70 9.75
N TRP A 50 5.84 0.90 8.51
CA TRP A 50 4.97 1.42 7.46
C TRP A 50 4.26 0.27 6.76
N ARG A 51 3.01 0.53 6.36
CA ARG A 51 2.21 -0.40 5.57
C ARG A 51 1.74 0.29 4.30
N ALA A 52 1.62 -0.48 3.22
CA ALA A 52 0.96 -0.02 2.00
C ALA A 52 -0.41 -0.69 1.95
N TYR A 53 -1.44 0.04 2.36
CA TYR A 53 -2.82 -0.46 2.23
C TYR A 53 -3.22 -0.38 0.77
N ILE A 54 -3.78 -1.45 0.26
CA ILE A 54 -4.12 -1.59 -1.15
C ILE A 54 -5.53 -1.06 -1.36
N LEU A 55 -5.64 0.04 -2.07
CA LEU A 55 -6.93 0.67 -2.36
C LEU A 55 -7.50 0.19 -3.69
N ARG A 56 -6.63 -0.16 -4.63
CA ARG A 56 -7.04 -0.63 -5.94
C ARG A 56 -5.94 -1.47 -6.58
N THR A 57 -6.37 -2.54 -7.25
CA THR A 57 -5.51 -3.33 -8.15
C THR A 57 -6.30 -3.68 -9.40
N PRO A 58 -5.62 -4.04 -10.50
CA PRO A 58 -6.31 -4.65 -11.62
C PRO A 58 -6.97 -5.98 -11.23
N SER A 59 -7.91 -6.44 -12.05
CA SER A 59 -8.50 -7.75 -11.88
C SER A 59 -7.44 -8.83 -11.99
N LEU A 60 -7.54 -9.86 -11.17
CA LEU A 60 -6.62 -11.00 -11.23
C LEU A 60 -6.94 -11.94 -12.41
N GLU A 61 -8.01 -11.68 -13.13
CA GLU A 61 -8.40 -12.44 -14.33
C GLU A 61 -8.44 -13.94 -14.10
N GLY A 62 -9.04 -14.34 -12.98
CA GLY A 62 -9.20 -15.74 -12.64
C GLY A 62 -8.03 -16.39 -11.92
N ARG A 63 -6.92 -15.66 -11.71
CA ARG A 63 -5.82 -16.18 -10.91
C ARG A 63 -6.24 -16.24 -9.44
N ALA A 64 -5.65 -17.18 -8.71
CA ALA A 64 -5.97 -17.38 -7.30
C ALA A 64 -5.64 -16.15 -6.46
N PRO A 65 -6.59 -15.65 -5.64
CA PRO A 65 -6.36 -14.44 -4.86
C PRO A 65 -5.79 -14.71 -3.46
N ASP A 66 -5.36 -15.93 -3.18
CA ASP A 66 -4.91 -16.33 -1.86
C ASP A 66 -3.86 -15.38 -1.31
N ALA A 67 -4.01 -14.99 -0.06
CA ALA A 67 -3.11 -14.04 0.57
C ALA A 67 -1.66 -14.52 0.59
N ALA A 68 -1.46 -15.82 0.78
CA ALA A 68 -0.12 -16.41 0.78
C ALA A 68 0.54 -16.32 -0.60
N ILE A 69 -0.26 -16.41 -1.67
CA ILE A 69 0.26 -16.32 -3.04
C ILE A 69 0.52 -14.87 -3.42
N THR A 70 -0.37 -13.97 -3.01
CA THR A 70 -0.31 -12.57 -3.43
C THR A 70 0.41 -11.68 -2.43
N HIS A 71 0.95 -12.24 -1.36
CA HIS A 71 1.70 -11.50 -0.33
C HIS A 71 0.91 -10.34 0.25
N LYS A 72 -0.34 -10.62 0.62
CA LYS A 72 -1.22 -9.66 1.28
C LYS A 72 -1.56 -10.13 2.69
N LEU A 73 -1.72 -9.19 3.58
CA LEU A 73 -2.36 -9.42 4.87
C LEU A 73 -3.57 -8.50 4.98
N TYR A 74 -4.40 -8.76 5.97
CA TYR A 74 -5.63 -7.99 6.16
C TYR A 74 -5.71 -7.46 7.58
N ASP A 75 -6.12 -6.21 7.69
CA ASP A 75 -6.38 -5.55 8.97
C ASP A 75 -7.80 -5.00 8.92
N ASN A 76 -8.71 -5.56 9.70
CA ASN A 76 -10.13 -5.20 9.67
C ASN A 76 -10.70 -5.25 8.25
N GLY A 77 -10.36 -6.30 7.50
CA GLY A 77 -10.81 -6.44 6.12
C GLY A 77 -10.08 -5.58 5.11
N LYS A 78 -9.11 -4.79 5.53
CA LYS A 78 -8.35 -3.92 4.63
C LYS A 78 -7.03 -4.59 4.25
N PRO A 79 -6.83 -4.90 2.97
CA PRO A 79 -5.61 -5.56 2.54
C PRO A 79 -4.43 -4.62 2.53
N TYR A 80 -3.26 -5.13 2.90
CA TYR A 80 -2.02 -4.39 2.77
C TYR A 80 -0.89 -5.31 2.32
N VAL A 81 0.12 -4.71 1.71
CA VAL A 81 1.26 -5.46 1.21
C VAL A 81 2.09 -5.98 2.38
N CYS A 82 2.35 -7.29 2.39
CA CYS A 82 3.21 -7.89 3.40
C CYS A 82 4.22 -8.82 2.75
N TRP A 83 5.28 -8.27 2.22
CA TRP A 83 6.43 -9.01 1.73
C TRP A 83 7.52 -8.99 2.78
N ASN A 84 7.79 -7.81 3.30
CA ASN A 84 8.58 -7.61 4.49
C ASN A 84 7.75 -6.69 5.37
N CYS A 85 7.29 -7.19 6.51
CA CYS A 85 6.32 -6.48 7.34
C CYS A 85 6.97 -5.55 8.36
N ASP A 86 8.29 -5.47 8.40
CA ASP A 86 8.99 -4.61 9.34
C ASP A 86 9.75 -3.54 8.55
N VAL A 87 9.05 -2.47 8.20
CA VAL A 87 9.54 -1.45 7.27
C VAL A 87 9.64 -0.13 8.00
N ALA A 88 10.85 0.34 8.21
CA ALA A 88 11.12 1.49 9.06
C ALA A 88 10.80 2.84 8.41
N THR A 89 10.83 2.94 7.08
CA THR A 89 10.66 4.22 6.40
C THR A 89 9.60 4.15 5.32
N LEU A 90 8.98 5.30 5.06
CA LEU A 90 8.01 5.44 3.98
C LEU A 90 8.64 5.12 2.62
N LYS A 91 9.84 5.61 2.38
CA LYS A 91 10.52 5.39 1.10
C LYS A 91 10.74 3.91 0.83
N GLU A 92 11.12 3.17 1.86
CA GLU A 92 11.31 1.73 1.75
C GLU A 92 9.99 1.03 1.43
N MET A 93 8.91 1.42 2.09
CA MET A 93 7.60 0.82 1.83
C MET A 93 7.12 1.16 0.42
N GLN A 94 7.37 2.36 -0.06
CA GLN A 94 7.03 2.72 -1.44
C GLN A 94 7.78 1.85 -2.43
N THR A 95 9.06 1.60 -2.22
CA THR A 95 9.85 0.72 -3.07
C THR A 95 9.29 -0.71 -3.06
N ILE A 96 8.97 -1.22 -1.88
CA ILE A 96 8.42 -2.57 -1.73
C ILE A 96 7.07 -2.69 -2.42
N SER A 97 6.19 -1.70 -2.25
CA SER A 97 4.85 -1.77 -2.85
C SER A 97 4.91 -1.69 -4.39
N LYS A 98 5.84 -0.92 -4.93
CA LYS A 98 6.02 -0.85 -6.39
C LYS A 98 6.53 -2.18 -6.93
N PHE A 99 7.49 -2.77 -6.25
CA PHE A 99 8.01 -4.09 -6.63
C PHE A 99 6.91 -5.15 -6.52
N TRP A 100 6.10 -5.07 -5.47
CA TRP A 100 4.94 -5.94 -5.31
C TRP A 100 3.97 -5.79 -6.48
N ALA A 101 3.65 -4.57 -6.87
CA ALA A 101 2.72 -4.31 -7.98
C ALA A 101 3.25 -4.86 -9.29
N ASP A 102 4.55 -4.69 -9.55
CA ASP A 102 5.18 -5.24 -10.76
C ASP A 102 5.09 -6.76 -10.78
N ASN A 103 5.25 -7.40 -9.63
CA ASN A 103 5.16 -8.86 -9.54
C ASN A 103 3.72 -9.35 -9.62
N ILE A 104 2.76 -8.61 -9.08
CA ILE A 104 1.35 -8.96 -9.26
C ILE A 104 0.99 -8.90 -10.74
N GLN A 105 1.48 -7.89 -11.44
CA GLN A 105 1.23 -7.74 -12.87
C GLN A 105 1.75 -8.97 -13.64
N GLU A 106 2.94 -9.42 -13.30
CA GLU A 106 3.52 -10.63 -13.90
C GLU A 106 2.68 -11.86 -13.54
N TYR A 107 2.25 -11.97 -12.30
CA TYR A 107 1.41 -13.07 -11.85
C TYR A 107 0.08 -13.11 -12.62
N ILE A 108 -0.55 -11.96 -12.82
CA ILE A 108 -1.80 -11.90 -13.60
C ILE A 108 -1.56 -12.41 -15.02
N ALA A 109 -0.47 -12.01 -15.63
CA ALA A 109 -0.16 -12.36 -17.02
C ALA A 109 0.19 -13.83 -17.19
N THR A 110 0.96 -14.40 -16.28
CA THR A 110 1.55 -15.73 -16.47
C THR A 110 1.07 -16.79 -15.49
N GLY A 111 0.48 -16.40 -14.38
CA GLY A 111 0.12 -17.33 -13.28
C GLY A 111 1.32 -17.76 -12.46
N LYS A 112 2.51 -17.23 -12.74
CA LYS A 112 3.71 -17.59 -12.01
C LYS A 112 3.74 -16.90 -10.67
N ARG A 113 3.90 -17.68 -9.60
CA ARG A 113 3.98 -17.14 -8.25
C ARG A 113 5.31 -16.42 -8.04
N PHE A 114 5.34 -15.49 -7.12
CA PHE A 114 6.51 -14.71 -6.79
C PHE A 114 6.76 -14.70 -5.27
N GLY A 115 7.94 -14.35 -4.90
CA GLY A 115 8.35 -14.29 -3.51
C GLY A 115 9.04 -15.55 -3.06
#